data_cb9fa890b5fd40fb2af98b8c2bdd7b2f
#
_entry.id   cb9fa890b5fd40fb2af98b8c2bdd7b2f
#
_cell.length_a   1.000
_cell.length_b   1.000
_cell.length_c   1.000
_cell.angle_alpha   90.00
_cell.angle_beta   90.00
_cell.angle_gamma   90.00
#
_symmetry.space_group_name_H-M   'P 1'
#
loop_
_entity.id
_entity.type
_entity.pdbx_description
1 polymer ?
#
loop_
_entity_poly.entity_id
_entity_poly.type
_entity_poly.pdbx_seq_one_letter_code
_entity_poly.pdbx_strand_id
1 'polypeptide(L)'
;MSLKDLTKDVHRDAERQDFVRVLMSGEIDPELYAMFLANQHPQYDVLEALAMAKGLLNDLPDIRRAPAIQEDFQELWSSSDPAPQLDVTKKYVDYLREIADDETRLFAHVYTRHMGDLSGGRMIAKKVPGEGRLYKFKDPDTLKAKIRERLTDDMAEESKVCFEFATQTFREMLPYVKSSS
;
A
#
# COMPACT_ATOMS: atom_id res chain seq x y z
N MET A 1 9.60 -4.48 23.22
CA MET A 1 9.00 -5.12 22.02
C MET A 1 9.22 -4.23 20.80
N SER A 2 9.53 -4.83 19.67
CA SER A 2 9.70 -4.09 18.41
C SER A 2 8.36 -3.61 17.87
N LEU A 3 8.41 -2.62 16.97
CA LEU A 3 7.21 -2.13 16.28
C LEU A 3 6.48 -3.27 15.56
N LYS A 4 7.23 -4.19 14.96
CA LYS A 4 6.67 -5.37 14.30
C LYS A 4 5.85 -6.23 15.27
N ASP A 5 6.35 -6.43 16.49
CA ASP A 5 5.63 -7.20 17.52
C ASP A 5 4.38 -6.48 18.00
N LEU A 6 4.46 -5.15 18.17
CA LEU A 6 3.34 -4.34 18.65
C LEU A 6 2.18 -4.27 17.65
N THR A 7 2.44 -4.49 16.36
CA THR A 7 1.44 -4.43 15.29
C THR A 7 1.07 -5.80 14.72
N LYS A 8 1.56 -6.87 15.33
CA LYS A 8 1.41 -8.24 14.82
C LYS A 8 -0.03 -8.64 14.55
N ASP A 9 -0.95 -8.33 15.45
CA ASP A 9 -2.35 -8.76 15.32
C ASP A 9 -3.06 -8.05 14.18
N VAL A 10 -2.92 -6.73 14.05
CA VAL A 10 -3.56 -5.97 12.96
C VAL A 10 -2.94 -6.31 11.60
N HIS A 11 -1.65 -6.60 11.56
CA HIS A 11 -0.97 -7.07 10.36
C HIS A 11 -1.57 -8.42 9.91
N ARG A 12 -1.74 -9.34 10.84
CA ARG A 12 -2.34 -10.65 10.57
C ARG A 12 -3.78 -10.52 10.08
N ASP A 13 -4.56 -9.64 10.70
CA ASP A 13 -5.94 -9.40 10.29
C ASP A 13 -6.02 -8.89 8.86
N ALA A 14 -5.13 -7.98 8.46
CA ALA A 14 -5.06 -7.48 7.09
C ALA A 14 -4.71 -8.62 6.12
N GLU A 15 -3.70 -9.43 6.43
CA GLU A 15 -3.27 -10.54 5.57
C GLU A 15 -4.35 -11.62 5.39
N ARG A 16 -5.26 -11.77 6.34
CA ARG A 16 -6.31 -12.79 6.33
C ARG A 16 -7.58 -12.38 5.59
N GLN A 17 -7.65 -11.15 5.07
CA GLN A 17 -8.82 -10.73 4.31
C GLN A 17 -8.98 -11.59 3.04
N ASP A 18 -10.22 -11.91 2.70
CA ASP A 18 -10.53 -12.77 1.55
C ASP A 18 -9.99 -12.18 0.25
N PHE A 19 -10.02 -10.86 0.08
CA PHE A 19 -9.46 -10.23 -1.10
C PHE A 19 -7.97 -10.51 -1.27
N VAL A 20 -7.22 -10.62 -0.17
CA VAL A 20 -5.79 -10.94 -0.21
C VAL A 20 -5.56 -12.34 -0.82
N ARG A 21 -6.45 -13.29 -0.54
CA ARG A 21 -6.38 -14.63 -1.16
C ARG A 21 -6.55 -14.53 -2.66
N VAL A 22 -7.48 -13.71 -3.13
CA VAL A 22 -7.68 -13.47 -4.56
C VAL A 22 -6.45 -12.82 -5.17
N LEU A 23 -5.91 -11.79 -4.52
CA LEU A 23 -4.72 -11.07 -4.95
C LEU A 23 -3.50 -11.99 -5.08
N MET A 24 -3.35 -12.93 -4.15
CA MET A 24 -2.20 -13.84 -4.09
C MET A 24 -2.43 -15.18 -4.83
N SER A 25 -3.58 -15.35 -5.46
CA SER A 25 -3.93 -16.61 -6.14
C SER A 25 -3.12 -16.86 -7.41
N GLY A 26 -2.57 -15.81 -8.02
CA GLY A 26 -1.95 -15.88 -9.33
C GLY A 26 -2.96 -15.83 -10.47
N GLU A 27 -4.25 -15.70 -10.14
CA GLU A 27 -5.37 -15.76 -11.10
C GLU A 27 -6.32 -14.57 -11.00
N ILE A 28 -5.93 -13.50 -10.31
CA ILE A 28 -6.78 -12.32 -10.19
C ILE A 28 -7.07 -11.73 -11.57
N ASP A 29 -8.34 -11.39 -11.81
CA ASP A 29 -8.75 -10.74 -13.05
C ASP A 29 -7.98 -9.41 -13.23
N PRO A 30 -7.36 -9.16 -14.41
CA PRO A 30 -6.57 -7.94 -14.63
C PRO A 30 -7.36 -6.63 -14.41
N GLU A 31 -8.63 -6.57 -14.80
CA GLU A 31 -9.47 -5.38 -14.55
C GLU A 31 -9.71 -5.17 -13.05
N LEU A 32 -9.95 -6.25 -12.31
CA LEU A 32 -10.14 -6.18 -10.86
C LEU A 32 -8.86 -5.68 -10.18
N TYR A 33 -7.71 -6.21 -10.59
CA TYR A 33 -6.42 -5.76 -10.07
C TYR A 33 -6.17 -4.29 -10.42
N ALA A 34 -6.51 -3.88 -11.66
CA ALA A 34 -6.38 -2.48 -12.07
C ALA A 34 -7.28 -1.57 -11.23
N MET A 35 -8.49 -2.00 -10.91
CA MET A 35 -9.38 -1.24 -10.01
C MET A 35 -8.75 -1.09 -8.61
N PHE A 36 -8.13 -2.15 -8.10
CA PHE A 36 -7.40 -2.10 -6.83
C PHE A 36 -6.27 -1.07 -6.91
N LEU A 37 -5.49 -1.09 -8.00
CA LEU A 37 -4.41 -0.12 -8.23
C LEU A 37 -4.93 1.33 -8.31
N ALA A 38 -6.08 1.54 -8.96
CA ALA A 38 -6.71 2.86 -9.03
C ALA A 38 -7.06 3.42 -7.66
N ASN A 39 -7.32 2.54 -6.70
CA ASN A 39 -7.61 2.93 -5.32
C ASN A 39 -6.36 2.99 -4.44
N GLN A 40 -5.31 2.26 -4.78
CA GLN A 40 -4.00 2.38 -4.13
C GLN A 40 -3.28 3.66 -4.54
N HIS A 41 -3.42 4.07 -5.79
CA HIS A 41 -2.69 5.23 -6.32
C HIS A 41 -2.88 6.50 -5.49
N PRO A 42 -4.10 6.99 -5.24
CA PRO A 42 -4.26 8.22 -4.46
C PRO A 42 -3.80 8.07 -3.01
N GLN A 43 -3.91 6.88 -2.44
CA GLN A 43 -3.44 6.60 -1.09
C GLN A 43 -1.91 6.74 -0.99
N TYR A 44 -1.19 6.17 -1.95
CA TYR A 44 0.28 6.28 -2.01
C TYR A 44 0.71 7.68 -2.44
N ASP A 45 0.05 8.25 -3.45
CA ASP A 45 0.44 9.54 -3.99
C ASP A 45 0.37 10.65 -2.93
N VAL A 46 -0.73 10.71 -2.19
CA VAL A 46 -0.91 11.70 -1.12
C VAL A 46 0.08 11.45 0.01
N LEU A 47 0.22 10.21 0.47
CA LEU A 47 1.19 9.87 1.52
C LEU A 47 2.61 10.28 1.12
N GLU A 48 3.03 9.90 -0.07
CA GLU A 48 4.38 10.18 -0.55
C GLU A 48 4.62 11.67 -0.76
N ALA A 49 3.63 12.39 -1.29
CA ALA A 49 3.74 13.84 -1.48
C ALA A 49 3.87 14.58 -0.15
N LEU A 50 3.06 14.22 0.84
CA LEU A 50 3.13 14.80 2.19
C LEU A 50 4.48 14.48 2.86
N ALA A 51 4.94 13.24 2.75
CA ALA A 51 6.22 12.82 3.30
C ALA A 51 7.40 13.54 2.64
N MET A 52 7.34 13.71 1.31
CA MET A 52 8.38 14.46 0.56
C MET A 52 8.43 15.91 1.00
N ALA A 53 7.28 16.54 1.21
CA ALA A 53 7.20 17.94 1.65
C ALA A 53 7.87 18.15 3.01
N LYS A 54 7.93 17.10 3.84
CA LYS A 54 8.60 17.12 5.15
C LYS A 54 10.04 16.61 5.09
N GLY A 55 10.55 16.27 3.90
CA GLY A 55 11.90 15.73 3.73
C GLY A 55 12.08 14.30 4.23
N LEU A 56 10.99 13.58 4.49
CA LEU A 56 11.04 12.25 5.09
C LEU A 56 11.55 11.17 4.13
N LEU A 57 11.50 11.41 2.82
CA LEU A 57 11.94 10.45 1.81
C LEU A 57 13.31 10.80 1.19
N ASN A 58 13.99 11.83 1.71
CA ASN A 58 15.25 12.32 1.12
C ASN A 58 16.36 11.26 1.08
N ASP A 59 16.42 10.36 2.05
CA ASP A 59 17.41 9.29 2.14
C ASP A 59 16.89 7.95 1.61
N LEU A 60 15.72 7.93 0.96
CA LEU A 60 15.06 6.73 0.46
C LEU A 60 14.88 6.81 -1.07
N PRO A 61 15.97 6.76 -1.86
CA PRO A 61 15.87 6.89 -3.32
C PRO A 61 15.04 5.74 -3.91
N ASP A 62 14.18 6.08 -4.86
CA ASP A 62 13.32 5.14 -5.58
C ASP A 62 12.27 4.44 -4.70
N ILE A 63 11.99 4.97 -3.49
CA ILE A 63 10.96 4.42 -2.60
C ILE A 63 9.54 4.67 -3.13
N ARG A 64 9.31 5.73 -3.91
CA ARG A 64 7.99 6.13 -4.34
C ARG A 64 7.32 5.07 -5.20
N ARG A 65 6.07 4.74 -4.83
CA ARG A 65 5.28 3.74 -5.55
C ARG A 65 4.20 4.34 -6.43
N ALA A 66 3.76 5.58 -6.17
CA ALA A 66 2.68 6.19 -6.93
C ALA A 66 2.93 6.19 -8.45
N PRO A 67 4.12 6.54 -8.97
CA PRO A 67 4.36 6.44 -10.42
C PRO A 67 4.26 5.02 -10.95
N ALA A 68 4.81 4.04 -10.23
CA ALA A 68 4.78 2.62 -10.64
C ALA A 68 3.34 2.09 -10.65
N ILE A 69 2.54 2.47 -9.64
CA ILE A 69 1.13 2.09 -9.55
C ILE A 69 0.36 2.65 -10.75
N GLN A 70 0.61 3.90 -11.11
CA GLN A 70 -0.04 4.55 -12.25
C GLN A 70 0.29 3.84 -13.56
N GLU A 71 1.55 3.48 -13.77
CA GLU A 71 1.98 2.76 -14.98
C GLU A 71 1.34 1.37 -15.05
N ASP A 72 1.28 0.64 -13.92
CA ASP A 72 0.63 -0.67 -13.87
C ASP A 72 -0.86 -0.54 -14.15
N PHE A 73 -1.53 0.48 -13.61
CA PHE A 73 -2.93 0.75 -13.89
C PHE A 73 -3.16 1.01 -15.38
N GLN A 74 -2.36 1.86 -15.99
CA GLN A 74 -2.48 2.20 -17.41
C GLN A 74 -2.27 0.97 -18.31
N GLU A 75 -1.42 0.06 -17.90
CA GLU A 75 -1.19 -1.19 -18.64
C GLU A 75 -2.42 -2.10 -18.63
N LEU A 76 -3.15 -2.14 -17.53
CA LEU A 76 -4.16 -3.17 -17.28
C LEU A 76 -5.61 -2.70 -17.41
N TRP A 77 -5.86 -1.40 -17.24
CA TRP A 77 -7.23 -0.86 -17.31
C TRP A 77 -7.65 -0.66 -18.76
N SER A 78 -8.62 -1.43 -19.22
CA SER A 78 -9.06 -1.43 -20.63
C SER A 78 -10.41 -0.73 -20.84
N SER A 79 -11.17 -0.45 -19.80
CA SER A 79 -12.47 0.22 -19.90
C SER A 79 -12.33 1.68 -20.26
N SER A 80 -13.32 2.22 -21.01
CA SER A 80 -13.42 3.65 -21.28
C SER A 80 -14.00 4.42 -20.09
N ASP A 81 -14.65 3.73 -19.15
CA ASP A 81 -15.18 4.32 -17.94
C ASP A 81 -14.09 4.41 -16.86
N PRO A 82 -14.13 5.44 -15.99
CA PRO A 82 -13.17 5.52 -14.89
C PRO A 82 -13.38 4.36 -13.90
N ALA A 83 -12.28 3.93 -13.26
CA ALA A 83 -12.36 2.89 -12.24
C ALA A 83 -13.16 3.41 -11.03
N PRO A 84 -14.01 2.56 -10.43
CA PRO A 84 -14.76 2.95 -9.23
C PRO A 84 -13.82 3.35 -8.08
N GLN A 85 -14.16 4.44 -7.41
CA GLN A 85 -13.44 4.88 -6.21
C GLN A 85 -14.13 4.34 -4.97
N LEU A 86 -13.36 3.67 -4.12
CA LEU A 86 -13.85 3.16 -2.85
C LEU A 86 -13.98 4.29 -1.81
N ASP A 87 -14.93 4.17 -0.91
CA ASP A 87 -15.11 5.14 0.18
C ASP A 87 -13.86 5.26 1.05
N VAL A 88 -13.21 4.14 1.36
CA VAL A 88 -12.00 4.12 2.17
C VAL A 88 -10.87 4.91 1.54
N THR A 89 -10.78 4.95 0.21
CA THR A 89 -9.74 5.70 -0.50
C THR A 89 -9.81 7.18 -0.14
N LYS A 90 -11.01 7.76 -0.23
CA LYS A 90 -11.21 9.17 0.13
C LYS A 90 -10.97 9.41 1.62
N LYS A 91 -11.50 8.54 2.47
CA LYS A 91 -11.33 8.65 3.92
C LYS A 91 -9.86 8.62 4.34
N TYR A 92 -9.08 7.74 3.73
CA TYR A 92 -7.68 7.63 4.05
C TYR A 92 -6.88 8.86 3.59
N VAL A 93 -7.17 9.35 2.39
CA VAL A 93 -6.53 10.56 1.86
C VAL A 93 -6.83 11.76 2.78
N ASP A 94 -8.09 11.92 3.19
CA ASP A 94 -8.49 12.99 4.11
C ASP A 94 -7.77 12.84 5.47
N TYR A 95 -7.69 11.62 5.98
CA TYR A 95 -6.98 11.32 7.24
C TYR A 95 -5.50 11.68 7.15
N LEU A 96 -4.83 11.32 6.07
CA LEU A 96 -3.41 11.65 5.89
C LEU A 96 -3.18 13.17 5.90
N ARG A 97 -4.09 13.93 5.30
CA ARG A 97 -4.00 15.39 5.32
C ARG A 97 -4.20 15.97 6.71
N GLU A 98 -5.03 15.35 7.53
CA GLU A 98 -5.24 15.77 8.92
C GLU A 98 -3.97 15.58 9.77
N ILE A 99 -3.21 14.51 9.54
CA ILE A 99 -2.00 14.20 10.31
C ILE A 99 -0.72 14.74 9.68
N ALA A 100 -0.81 15.47 8.58
CA ALA A 100 0.33 15.84 7.74
C ALA A 100 1.43 16.62 8.46
N ASP A 101 1.09 17.35 9.52
CA ASP A 101 2.07 18.14 10.27
C ASP A 101 2.82 17.31 11.33
N ASP A 102 2.38 16.09 11.61
CA ASP A 102 3.04 15.20 12.56
C ASP A 102 3.94 14.21 11.80
N GLU A 103 5.23 14.49 11.76
CA GLU A 103 6.21 13.70 11.00
C GLU A 103 6.29 12.25 11.50
N THR A 104 6.20 12.02 12.79
CA THR A 104 6.25 10.66 13.37
C THR A 104 5.05 9.83 12.92
N ARG A 105 3.86 10.40 12.98
CA ARG A 105 2.64 9.72 12.52
C ARG A 105 2.70 9.46 11.03
N LEU A 106 3.13 10.44 10.26
CA LEU A 106 3.23 10.31 8.80
C LEU A 106 4.23 9.22 8.41
N PHE A 107 5.39 9.18 9.08
CA PHE A 107 6.40 8.16 8.79
C PHE A 107 5.94 6.75 9.20
N ALA A 108 5.10 6.63 10.23
CA ALA A 108 4.49 5.35 10.59
C ALA A 108 3.71 4.75 9.42
N HIS A 109 3.01 5.58 8.62
CA HIS A 109 2.31 5.14 7.41
C HIS A 109 3.28 4.76 6.30
N VAL A 110 4.36 5.54 6.11
CA VAL A 110 5.41 5.21 5.13
C VAL A 110 5.99 3.83 5.46
N TYR A 111 6.37 3.60 6.71
CA TYR A 111 6.87 2.31 7.17
C TYR A 111 5.88 1.18 6.86
N THR A 112 4.65 1.33 7.31
CA THR A 112 3.66 0.24 7.24
C THR A 112 3.38 -0.18 5.81
N ARG A 113 3.21 0.78 4.91
CA ARG A 113 2.92 0.48 3.51
C ARG A 113 4.15 0.05 2.72
N HIS A 114 5.22 0.82 2.78
CA HIS A 114 6.40 0.57 1.94
C HIS A 114 7.20 -0.65 2.41
N MET A 115 7.28 -0.89 3.72
CA MET A 115 7.96 -2.08 4.22
C MET A 115 7.25 -3.37 3.79
N GLY A 116 5.92 -3.34 3.75
CA GLY A 116 5.13 -4.46 3.24
C GLY A 116 5.46 -4.77 1.79
N ASP A 117 5.49 -3.72 0.95
CA ASP A 117 5.82 -3.86 -0.47
C ASP A 117 7.26 -4.35 -0.67
N LEU A 118 8.20 -3.81 0.11
CA LEU A 118 9.61 -4.20 0.06
C LEU A 118 9.80 -5.66 0.48
N SER A 119 9.11 -6.09 1.52
CA SER A 119 9.29 -7.43 2.10
C SER A 119 8.62 -8.52 1.28
N GLY A 120 7.44 -8.26 0.72
CA GLY A 120 6.68 -9.23 -0.08
C GLY A 120 6.87 -9.10 -1.58
N GLY A 121 7.56 -8.07 -2.04
CA GLY A 121 7.52 -7.62 -3.42
C GLY A 121 7.84 -8.66 -4.47
N ARG A 122 8.92 -9.42 -4.29
CA ARG A 122 9.32 -10.44 -5.30
C ARG A 122 8.27 -11.52 -5.48
N MET A 123 7.68 -11.97 -4.38
CA MET A 123 6.65 -13.01 -4.44
C MET A 123 5.35 -12.47 -5.03
N ILE A 124 4.93 -11.30 -4.61
CA ILE A 124 3.69 -10.68 -5.08
C ILE A 124 3.78 -10.33 -6.57
N ALA A 125 4.92 -9.79 -7.01
CA ALA A 125 5.13 -9.44 -8.42
C ALA A 125 4.89 -10.61 -9.37
N LYS A 126 5.17 -11.83 -8.93
CA LYS A 126 4.96 -13.04 -9.73
C LYS A 126 3.49 -13.48 -9.76
N LYS A 127 2.67 -12.98 -8.85
CA LYS A 127 1.27 -13.39 -8.71
C LYS A 127 0.30 -12.43 -9.40
N VAL A 128 0.68 -11.16 -9.56
CA VAL A 128 -0.22 -10.12 -10.09
C VAL A 128 -0.08 -9.99 -11.60
N PRO A 129 -1.17 -9.54 -12.31
CA PRO A 129 -1.10 -9.32 -13.76
C PRO A 129 -0.14 -8.20 -14.13
N GLY A 130 0.36 -8.23 -15.36
CA GLY A 130 1.21 -7.18 -15.93
C GLY A 130 2.63 -7.24 -15.41
N GLU A 131 3.32 -6.10 -15.51
CA GLU A 131 4.74 -6.00 -15.16
C GLU A 131 5.02 -5.99 -13.66
N GLY A 132 4.01 -5.72 -12.82
CA GLY A 132 4.20 -5.71 -11.36
C GLY A 132 5.19 -4.64 -10.87
N ARG A 133 5.19 -3.48 -11.49
CA ARG A 133 6.13 -2.39 -11.18
C ARG A 133 6.02 -1.89 -9.74
N LEU A 134 4.81 -1.90 -9.19
CA LEU A 134 4.57 -1.53 -7.78
C LEU A 134 5.52 -2.25 -6.83
N TYR A 135 5.80 -3.52 -7.10
CA TYR A 135 6.56 -4.39 -6.22
C TYR A 135 8.05 -4.51 -6.60
N LYS A 136 8.51 -3.76 -7.60
CA LYS A 136 9.90 -3.80 -8.06
C LYS A 136 10.66 -2.57 -7.56
N PHE A 137 11.66 -2.80 -6.75
CA PHE A 137 12.53 -1.76 -6.18
C PHE A 137 13.96 -1.97 -6.68
N LYS A 138 14.69 -0.88 -6.84
CA LYS A 138 16.11 -0.95 -7.30
C LYS A 138 17.03 -1.53 -6.24
N ASP A 139 16.85 -1.12 -4.98
CA ASP A 139 17.72 -1.56 -3.88
C ASP A 139 16.89 -1.79 -2.62
N PRO A 140 16.13 -2.89 -2.59
CA PRO A 140 15.19 -3.12 -1.49
C PRO A 140 15.87 -3.29 -0.13
N ASP A 141 17.03 -3.92 -0.07
CA ASP A 141 17.69 -4.17 1.21
C ASP A 141 18.19 -2.88 1.86
N THR A 142 18.74 -1.96 1.09
CA THR A 142 19.18 -0.65 1.60
C THR A 142 17.98 0.17 2.09
N LEU A 143 16.88 0.17 1.32
CA LEU A 143 15.66 0.88 1.71
C LEU A 143 15.09 0.33 3.02
N LYS A 144 15.02 -0.99 3.16
CA LYS A 144 14.56 -1.64 4.39
C LYS A 144 15.42 -1.23 5.59
N ALA A 145 16.74 -1.26 5.43
CA ALA A 145 17.66 -0.93 6.51
C ALA A 145 17.48 0.53 6.96
N LYS A 146 17.37 1.45 6.02
CA LYS A 146 17.18 2.88 6.32
C LYS A 146 15.85 3.16 7.00
N ILE A 147 14.78 2.49 6.57
CA ILE A 147 13.48 2.62 7.22
C ILE A 147 13.57 2.11 8.67
N ARG A 148 14.17 0.94 8.88
CA ARG A 148 14.30 0.33 10.22
C ARG A 148 15.05 1.23 11.20
N GLU A 149 16.07 1.94 10.74
CA GLU A 149 16.85 2.86 11.58
C GLU A 149 16.01 4.00 12.17
N ARG A 150 14.89 4.32 11.54
CA ARG A 150 14.05 5.46 11.91
C ARG A 150 12.83 5.05 12.74
N LEU A 151 12.61 3.75 12.97
CA LEU A 151 11.45 3.26 13.68
C LEU A 151 11.57 3.45 15.18
N THR A 152 10.45 3.88 15.79
CA THR A 152 10.32 4.04 17.23
C THR A 152 9.02 3.39 17.69
N ASP A 153 8.96 2.96 18.94
CA ASP A 153 7.79 2.25 19.47
C ASP A 153 6.53 3.13 19.52
N ASP A 154 6.69 4.45 19.60
CA ASP A 154 5.56 5.38 19.59
C ASP A 154 4.84 5.45 18.23
N MET A 155 5.41 4.85 17.19
CA MET A 155 4.75 4.70 15.89
C MET A 155 3.68 3.58 15.88
N ALA A 156 3.63 2.73 16.91
CA ALA A 156 2.78 1.53 16.91
C ALA A 156 1.30 1.85 16.73
N GLU A 157 0.77 2.82 17.44
CA GLU A 157 -0.66 3.16 17.35
C GLU A 157 -1.03 3.67 15.96
N GLU A 158 -0.18 4.51 15.35
CA GLU A 158 -0.43 5.02 14.01
C GLU A 158 -0.25 3.94 12.94
N SER A 159 0.70 3.04 13.12
CA SER A 159 0.86 1.87 12.24
C SER A 159 -0.39 0.99 12.27
N LYS A 160 -1.01 0.81 13.44
CA LYS A 160 -2.29 0.07 13.55
C LYS A 160 -3.40 0.76 12.76
N VAL A 161 -3.48 2.08 12.82
CA VAL A 161 -4.45 2.85 12.02
C VAL A 161 -4.23 2.58 10.54
N CYS A 162 -2.99 2.60 10.08
CA CYS A 162 -2.64 2.31 8.68
C CYS A 162 -3.10 0.90 8.27
N PHE A 163 -2.83 -0.11 9.09
CA PHE A 163 -3.31 -1.48 8.83
C PHE A 163 -4.82 -1.56 8.77
N GLU A 164 -5.53 -0.82 9.60
CA GLU A 164 -7.00 -0.79 9.59
C GLU A 164 -7.54 -0.22 8.27
N PHE A 165 -6.93 0.84 7.75
CA PHE A 165 -7.27 1.39 6.43
C PHE A 165 -6.98 0.40 5.31
N ALA A 166 -5.85 -0.31 5.38
CA ALA A 166 -5.53 -1.35 4.40
C ALA A 166 -6.56 -2.49 4.44
N THR A 167 -6.91 -2.94 5.65
CA THR A 167 -7.95 -3.97 5.86
C THR A 167 -9.27 -3.52 5.28
N GLN A 168 -9.67 -2.28 5.51
CA GLN A 168 -10.92 -1.74 4.98
C GLN A 168 -10.90 -1.66 3.45
N THR A 169 -9.76 -1.33 2.86
CA THR A 169 -9.60 -1.35 1.39
C THR A 169 -9.88 -2.76 0.85
N PHE A 170 -9.31 -3.77 1.48
CA PHE A 170 -9.55 -5.17 1.07
C PHE A 170 -11.01 -5.56 1.21
N ARG A 171 -11.66 -5.14 2.29
CA ARG A 171 -13.08 -5.41 2.52
C ARG A 171 -13.95 -4.76 1.46
N GLU A 172 -13.66 -3.53 1.07
CA GLU A 172 -14.44 -2.80 0.07
C GLU A 172 -14.18 -3.31 -1.34
N MET A 173 -13.03 -3.93 -1.59
CA MET A 173 -12.76 -4.59 -2.87
C MET A 173 -13.50 -5.91 -3.05
N LEU A 174 -13.82 -6.60 -1.96
CA LEU A 174 -14.39 -7.95 -2.02
C LEU A 174 -15.68 -8.05 -2.83
N PRO A 175 -16.64 -7.12 -2.74
CA PRO A 175 -17.87 -7.20 -3.55
C PRO A 175 -17.65 -7.18 -5.06
N TYR A 176 -16.49 -6.72 -5.52
CA TYR A 176 -16.15 -6.66 -6.95
C TYR A 176 -15.53 -7.95 -7.46
N VAL A 177 -15.20 -8.89 -6.58
CA VAL A 177 -14.70 -10.20 -6.99
C VAL A 177 -15.87 -10.96 -7.60
N LYS A 178 -15.75 -11.30 -8.89
CA LYS A 178 -16.77 -12.09 -9.57
C LYS A 178 -16.67 -13.53 -9.12
N SER A 179 -17.81 -14.11 -8.73
CA SER A 179 -17.85 -15.54 -8.45
C SER A 179 -17.49 -16.28 -9.74
N SER A 180 -16.52 -17.19 -9.67
CA SER A 180 -16.22 -18.08 -10.77
C SER A 180 -17.42 -19.00 -10.98
N SER A 181 -18.12 -18.78 -12.04
CA SER A 181 -19.20 -19.68 -12.47
C SER A 181 -18.64 -20.75 -13.38
#